data_816a09bd2218348a67214d17d2760e1d
#
_entry.id   816a09bd2218348a67214d17d2760e1d
#
_cell.length_a   1.000
_cell.length_b   1.000
_cell.length_c   1.000
_cell.angle_alpha   90.00
_cell.angle_beta   90.00
_cell.angle_gamma   90.00
#
_symmetry.space_group_name_H-M   'P 1'
#
loop_
_entity.id
_entity.type
_entity.pdbx_description
1 polymer ?
#
loop_
_entity_poly.entity_id
_entity_poly.type
_entity_poly.pdbx_seq_one_letter_code
_entity_poly.pdbx_strand_id
1 'polypeptide(L)'
;MSQMKPYDFMVKAQQQKDWIDGRGNFIAFAFFLGGISGGLYMAAAYFDSLLGMFVAWLLAGCMGVSYMIHLSKPMRFWRMFMKPKTSWIARGFIFIMLFIGFTTIQLILSQWAPEATTAITTLKVLAGIFAFAQSIYTGFAVSYVSAIKVWNSAIVPVLFVTCGLTGGLAILLAINMGGDHAQIVALENIIRVVLIALAIIIGVYLWNTTYSSTAASDAVKRLVGGSLAPLFWIGVFLFGIAVPIVISITTYFAGEASSGLLITAVVSEIIGGLALRFAILKAGMYTPLLPAE
;
A
#
# COMPACT_ATOMS: atom_id res chain seq x y z
N MET A 1 -3.54 -28.37 -19.10
CA MET A 1 -3.72 -27.04 -19.76
C MET A 1 -4.71 -27.24 -20.89
N SER A 2 -5.97 -26.78 -20.74
CA SER A 2 -6.92 -26.82 -21.87
C SER A 2 -6.45 -25.79 -22.89
N GLN A 3 -6.26 -26.21 -24.13
CA GLN A 3 -5.93 -25.29 -25.22
C GLN A 3 -7.05 -24.27 -25.36
N MET A 4 -6.75 -22.99 -25.16
CA MET A 4 -7.70 -21.91 -25.40
C MET A 4 -8.08 -21.90 -26.88
N LYS A 5 -9.38 -22.01 -27.16
CA LYS A 5 -9.90 -21.83 -28.51
C LYS A 5 -9.68 -20.38 -28.98
N PRO A 6 -9.52 -20.11 -30.28
CA PRO A 6 -9.16 -18.79 -30.80
C PRO A 6 -10.04 -17.63 -30.35
N TYR A 7 -11.28 -17.89 -29.92
CA TYR A 7 -12.27 -16.86 -29.52
C TYR A 7 -12.61 -16.86 -28.02
N ASP A 8 -11.93 -17.70 -27.20
CA ASP A 8 -12.21 -17.79 -25.76
C ASP A 8 -12.05 -16.44 -25.05
N PHE A 9 -11.11 -15.58 -25.50
CA PHE A 9 -10.90 -14.24 -24.94
C PHE A 9 -12.08 -13.29 -25.14
N MET A 10 -12.97 -13.58 -26.11
CA MET A 10 -14.15 -12.76 -26.38
C MET A 10 -15.30 -13.07 -25.43
N VAL A 11 -15.42 -14.31 -24.96
CA VAL A 11 -16.57 -14.81 -24.17
C VAL A 11 -16.20 -15.21 -22.74
N LYS A 12 -14.91 -15.38 -22.41
CA LYS A 12 -14.44 -15.76 -21.08
C LYS A 12 -13.54 -14.68 -20.49
N ALA A 13 -13.73 -14.41 -19.19
CA ALA A 13 -12.85 -13.54 -18.44
C ALA A 13 -11.42 -14.09 -18.44
N GLN A 14 -10.43 -13.25 -18.76
CA GLN A 14 -9.02 -13.62 -18.81
C GLN A 14 -8.24 -12.98 -17.70
N GLN A 15 -7.32 -13.77 -17.09
CA GLN A 15 -6.44 -13.25 -16.07
C GLN A 15 -5.41 -12.29 -16.69
N GLN A 16 -5.25 -11.10 -16.09
CA GLN A 16 -4.16 -10.22 -16.40
C GLN A 16 -2.83 -10.82 -15.89
N LYS A 17 -1.74 -10.62 -16.65
CA LYS A 17 -0.41 -11.14 -16.33
C LYS A 17 0.65 -10.05 -16.28
N ASP A 18 0.47 -8.97 -17.04
CA ASP A 18 1.49 -7.94 -17.29
C ASP A 18 1.96 -7.24 -16.00
N TRP A 19 1.10 -7.14 -14.99
CA TRP A 19 1.40 -6.46 -13.72
C TRP A 19 1.87 -7.41 -12.61
N ILE A 20 1.96 -8.71 -12.88
CA ILE A 20 2.30 -9.72 -11.86
C ILE A 20 3.29 -10.79 -12.33
N ASP A 21 3.54 -10.93 -13.63
CA ASP A 21 4.47 -11.92 -14.15
C ASP A 21 5.84 -11.28 -14.42
N GLY A 22 6.91 -11.99 -14.12
CA GLY A 22 8.27 -11.54 -14.34
C GLY A 22 8.56 -10.20 -13.67
N ARG A 23 8.90 -9.18 -14.47
CA ARG A 23 9.16 -7.81 -13.98
C ARG A 23 7.91 -7.12 -13.43
N GLY A 24 6.72 -7.59 -13.75
CA GLY A 24 5.45 -7.07 -13.22
C GLY A 24 5.36 -7.16 -11.70
N ASN A 25 5.98 -8.14 -11.06
CA ASN A 25 6.02 -8.26 -9.61
C ASN A 25 6.57 -6.99 -8.92
N PHE A 26 7.51 -6.28 -9.54
CA PHE A 26 8.08 -5.05 -8.99
C PHE A 26 7.07 -3.90 -8.87
N ILE A 27 5.95 -3.94 -9.60
CA ILE A 27 4.82 -2.99 -9.40
C ILE A 27 4.20 -3.21 -8.02
N ALA A 28 3.94 -4.47 -7.63
CA ALA A 28 3.36 -4.77 -6.32
C ALA A 28 4.29 -4.31 -5.18
N PHE A 29 5.59 -4.56 -5.30
CA PHE A 29 6.59 -4.07 -4.36
C PHE A 29 6.63 -2.54 -4.32
N ALA A 30 6.62 -1.87 -5.47
CA ALA A 30 6.62 -0.41 -5.54
C ALA A 30 5.36 0.18 -4.88
N PHE A 31 4.18 -0.38 -5.14
CA PHE A 31 2.93 0.06 -4.51
C PHE A 31 2.93 -0.16 -2.99
N PHE A 32 3.49 -1.26 -2.55
CA PHE A 32 3.65 -1.57 -1.14
C PHE A 32 4.60 -0.59 -0.44
N LEU A 33 5.81 -0.41 -0.99
CA LEU A 33 6.83 0.50 -0.43
C LEU A 33 6.34 1.95 -0.42
N GLY A 34 5.64 2.40 -1.46
CA GLY A 34 5.08 3.74 -1.53
C GLY A 34 3.96 3.96 -0.51
N GLY A 35 3.10 2.96 -0.30
CA GLY A 35 2.07 3.01 0.72
C GLY A 35 2.66 3.14 2.13
N ILE A 36 3.59 2.25 2.48
CA ILE A 36 4.27 2.26 3.79
C ILE A 36 5.10 3.53 3.98
N SER A 37 5.86 3.94 2.97
CA SER A 37 6.67 5.17 3.02
C SER A 37 5.81 6.38 3.36
N GLY A 38 4.68 6.57 2.66
CA GLY A 38 3.78 7.68 2.93
C GLY A 38 3.09 7.56 4.29
N GLY A 39 2.62 6.36 4.66
CA GLY A 39 2.03 6.11 5.98
C GLY A 39 3.00 6.36 7.13
N LEU A 40 4.23 5.87 6.99
CA LEU A 40 5.29 6.09 7.98
C LEU A 40 5.65 7.58 8.10
N TYR A 41 5.78 8.29 6.96
CA TYR A 41 6.10 9.72 7.02
C TYR A 41 5.02 10.52 7.75
N MET A 42 3.75 10.29 7.42
CA MET A 42 2.63 10.98 8.08
C MET A 42 2.61 10.72 9.58
N ALA A 43 2.80 9.47 9.99
CA ALA A 43 2.87 9.09 11.40
C ALA A 43 4.12 9.70 12.08
N ALA A 44 5.30 9.58 11.47
CA ALA A 44 6.54 10.12 12.00
C ALA A 44 6.53 11.65 12.11
N ALA A 45 5.87 12.34 11.18
CA ALA A 45 5.70 13.79 11.23
C ALA A 45 4.78 14.22 12.37
N TYR A 46 3.74 13.43 12.69
CA TYR A 46 2.84 13.67 13.82
C TYR A 46 3.54 13.46 15.18
N PHE A 47 4.36 12.41 15.31
CA PHE A 47 5.11 12.08 16.53
C PHE A 47 6.50 12.70 16.60
N ASP A 48 6.86 13.62 15.70
CA ASP A 48 8.15 14.29 15.61
C ASP A 48 9.38 13.33 15.57
N SER A 49 9.21 12.14 14.98
CA SER A 49 10.27 11.14 14.84
C SER A 49 11.13 11.41 13.60
N LEU A 50 12.29 12.05 13.78
CA LEU A 50 13.23 12.33 12.69
C LEU A 50 13.73 11.04 12.02
N LEU A 51 14.00 9.99 12.81
CA LEU A 51 14.40 8.67 12.31
C LEU A 51 13.28 8.03 11.47
N GLY A 52 12.02 8.14 11.93
CA GLY A 52 10.86 7.65 11.17
C GLY A 52 10.71 8.36 9.82
N MET A 53 10.87 9.68 9.78
CA MET A 53 10.85 10.45 8.53
C MET A 53 12.00 10.07 7.59
N PHE A 54 13.20 9.83 8.12
CA PHE A 54 14.34 9.36 7.34
C PHE A 54 14.12 7.95 6.76
N VAL A 55 13.60 7.01 7.55
CA VAL A 55 13.26 5.66 7.07
C VAL A 55 12.17 5.73 5.99
N ALA A 56 11.16 6.58 6.15
CA ALA A 56 10.14 6.81 5.13
C ALA A 56 10.74 7.31 3.80
N TRP A 57 11.69 8.23 3.87
CA TRP A 57 12.43 8.72 2.71
C TRP A 57 13.24 7.61 2.01
N LEU A 58 13.91 6.74 2.77
CA LEU A 58 14.62 5.57 2.22
C LEU A 58 13.66 4.61 1.52
N LEU A 59 12.49 4.33 2.10
CA LEU A 59 11.49 3.47 1.49
C LEU A 59 10.94 4.05 0.18
N ALA A 60 10.79 5.38 0.08
CA ALA A 60 10.44 6.03 -1.18
C ALA A 60 11.54 5.88 -2.24
N GLY A 61 12.80 5.93 -1.84
CA GLY A 61 13.93 5.60 -2.72
C GLY A 61 13.86 4.16 -3.25
N CYS A 62 13.61 3.20 -2.37
CA CYS A 62 13.43 1.79 -2.73
C CYS A 62 12.22 1.59 -3.66
N MET A 63 11.12 2.31 -3.44
CA MET A 63 9.97 2.36 -4.36
C MET A 63 10.40 2.82 -5.76
N GLY A 64 11.18 3.91 -5.84
CA GLY A 64 11.72 4.42 -7.10
C GLY A 64 12.58 3.39 -7.83
N VAL A 65 13.46 2.69 -7.11
CA VAL A 65 14.27 1.59 -7.66
C VAL A 65 13.38 0.46 -8.19
N SER A 66 12.34 0.08 -7.45
CA SER A 66 11.39 -0.96 -7.87
C SER A 66 10.69 -0.59 -9.19
N TYR A 67 10.30 0.68 -9.37
CA TYR A 67 9.76 1.15 -10.65
C TYR A 67 10.79 1.11 -11.77
N MET A 68 12.05 1.48 -11.50
CA MET A 68 13.10 1.44 -12.53
C MET A 68 13.36 0.01 -13.02
N ILE A 69 13.34 -0.98 -12.12
CA ILE A 69 13.50 -2.40 -12.48
C ILE A 69 12.31 -2.89 -13.32
N HIS A 70 11.09 -2.41 -13.01
CA HIS A 70 9.91 -2.75 -13.81
C HIS A 70 10.00 -2.22 -15.25
N LEU A 71 10.58 -1.03 -15.46
CA LEU A 71 10.63 -0.40 -16.76
C LEU A 71 11.53 -1.18 -17.74
N SER A 72 11.01 -1.51 -18.92
CA SER A 72 11.80 -2.16 -19.99
C SER A 72 12.92 -1.26 -20.53
N LYS A 73 12.75 0.06 -20.45
CA LYS A 73 13.73 1.08 -20.89
C LYS A 73 13.86 2.19 -19.84
N PRO A 74 14.58 1.94 -18.71
CA PRO A 74 14.64 2.86 -17.58
C PRO A 74 15.18 4.26 -17.94
N MET A 75 16.12 4.36 -18.90
CA MET A 75 16.66 5.64 -19.37
C MET A 75 15.62 6.58 -19.99
N ARG A 76 14.39 6.11 -20.22
CA ARG A 76 13.29 6.92 -20.76
C ARG A 76 12.29 7.35 -19.70
N PHE A 77 12.59 7.18 -18.41
CA PHE A 77 11.69 7.50 -17.29
C PHE A 77 11.21 8.96 -17.28
N TRP A 78 12.04 9.90 -17.75
CA TRP A 78 11.70 11.32 -17.85
C TRP A 78 10.45 11.61 -18.69
N ARG A 79 10.06 10.69 -19.59
CA ARG A 79 8.82 10.79 -20.36
C ARG A 79 7.55 10.77 -19.48
N MET A 80 7.66 10.25 -18.25
CA MET A 80 6.54 10.27 -17.30
C MET A 80 6.11 11.70 -16.94
N PHE A 81 7.01 12.70 -17.00
CA PHE A 81 6.65 14.10 -16.78
C PHE A 81 5.79 14.72 -17.88
N MET A 82 5.72 14.11 -19.07
CA MET A 82 5.14 14.77 -20.24
C MET A 82 3.60 14.75 -20.29
N LYS A 83 2.92 13.85 -19.55
CA LYS A 83 1.46 13.67 -19.64
C LYS A 83 0.74 13.62 -18.28
N PRO A 84 0.96 14.57 -17.36
CA PRO A 84 0.34 14.51 -16.02
C PRO A 84 -1.17 14.73 -16.04
N LYS A 85 -1.72 15.41 -17.07
CA LYS A 85 -3.16 15.67 -17.18
C LYS A 85 -3.97 14.39 -17.42
N THR A 86 -3.42 13.41 -18.12
CA THR A 86 -4.14 12.21 -18.59
C THR A 86 -3.68 10.90 -17.94
N SER A 87 -2.51 10.86 -17.28
CA SER A 87 -1.93 9.64 -16.71
C SER A 87 -1.76 9.72 -15.21
N TRP A 88 -2.39 8.81 -14.47
CA TRP A 88 -2.18 8.64 -13.04
C TRP A 88 -0.74 8.26 -12.69
N ILE A 89 -0.07 7.47 -13.54
CA ILE A 89 1.34 7.10 -13.35
C ILE A 89 2.23 8.37 -13.41
N ALA A 90 1.95 9.28 -14.35
CA ALA A 90 2.67 10.55 -14.45
C ALA A 90 2.46 11.45 -13.21
N ARG A 91 1.22 11.53 -12.70
CA ARG A 91 0.91 12.26 -11.46
C ARG A 91 1.62 11.65 -10.26
N GLY A 92 1.57 10.32 -10.14
CA GLY A 92 2.27 9.61 -9.06
C GLY A 92 3.77 9.85 -9.06
N PHE A 93 4.40 9.86 -10.24
CA PHE A 93 5.81 10.19 -10.37
C PHE A 93 6.15 11.60 -9.85
N ILE A 94 5.31 12.59 -10.17
CA ILE A 94 5.47 13.95 -9.66
C ILE A 94 5.31 13.97 -8.13
N PHE A 95 4.32 13.27 -7.58
CA PHE A 95 4.09 13.21 -6.13
C PHE A 95 5.30 12.61 -5.39
N ILE A 96 5.88 11.52 -5.93
CA ILE A 96 7.06 10.89 -5.36
C ILE A 96 8.27 11.85 -5.38
N MET A 97 8.50 12.52 -6.50
CA MET A 97 9.62 13.46 -6.64
C MET A 97 9.49 14.66 -5.68
N LEU A 98 8.27 15.21 -5.53
CA LEU A 98 8.01 16.29 -4.60
C LEU A 98 8.12 15.84 -3.14
N PHE A 99 7.62 14.63 -2.82
CA PHE A 99 7.81 14.04 -1.50
C PHE A 99 9.28 13.88 -1.16
N ILE A 100 10.07 13.23 -2.03
CA ILE A 100 11.51 13.04 -1.82
C ILE A 100 12.22 14.38 -1.68
N GLY A 101 11.91 15.35 -2.55
CA GLY A 101 12.53 16.67 -2.54
C GLY A 101 12.26 17.44 -1.24
N PHE A 102 11.00 17.59 -0.84
CA PHE A 102 10.64 18.29 0.39
C PHE A 102 11.17 17.57 1.64
N THR A 103 11.09 16.25 1.68
CA THR A 103 11.65 15.46 2.80
C THR A 103 13.16 15.59 2.88
N THR A 104 13.87 15.59 1.75
CA THR A 104 15.34 15.78 1.74
C THR A 104 15.71 17.13 2.35
N ILE A 105 15.08 18.21 1.89
CA ILE A 105 15.37 19.56 2.39
C ILE A 105 15.00 19.66 3.88
N GLN A 106 13.85 19.12 4.27
CA GLN A 106 13.38 19.09 5.66
C GLN A 106 14.38 18.36 6.57
N LEU A 107 14.85 17.17 6.18
CA LEU A 107 15.83 16.39 6.96
C LEU A 107 17.16 17.12 7.07
N ILE A 108 17.64 17.74 5.98
CA ILE A 108 18.86 18.55 5.97
C ILE A 108 18.73 19.72 6.96
N LEU A 109 17.64 20.49 6.88
CA LEU A 109 17.45 21.64 7.79
C LEU A 109 17.30 21.16 9.24
N SER A 110 16.56 20.08 9.49
CA SER A 110 16.40 19.55 10.85
C SER A 110 17.73 19.13 11.50
N GLN A 111 18.74 18.74 10.70
CA GLN A 111 20.04 18.28 11.21
C GLN A 111 21.06 19.44 11.32
N TRP A 112 21.09 20.37 10.34
CA TRP A 112 22.15 21.37 10.26
C TRP A 112 21.70 22.81 10.56
N ALA A 113 20.39 23.08 10.59
CA ALA A 113 19.84 24.39 10.92
C ALA A 113 18.53 24.22 11.74
N PRO A 114 18.59 23.61 12.94
CA PRO A 114 17.40 23.30 13.76
C PRO A 114 16.65 24.57 14.21
N GLU A 115 17.29 25.74 14.21
CA GLU A 115 16.70 27.04 14.51
C GLU A 115 15.74 27.51 13.43
N ALA A 116 15.80 27.00 12.20
CA ALA A 116 14.90 27.33 11.10
C ALA A 116 13.52 26.66 11.24
N THR A 117 12.91 26.76 12.41
CA THR A 117 11.68 26.02 12.80
C THR A 117 10.52 26.25 11.86
N THR A 118 10.29 27.48 11.39
CA THR A 118 9.22 27.80 10.44
C THR A 118 9.41 27.10 9.10
N ALA A 119 10.64 27.10 8.56
CA ALA A 119 10.96 26.42 7.30
C ALA A 119 10.80 24.89 7.43
N ILE A 120 11.32 24.33 8.53
CA ILE A 120 11.21 22.89 8.83
C ILE A 120 9.74 22.48 8.92
N THR A 121 8.92 23.22 9.65
CA THR A 121 7.49 22.92 9.80
C THR A 121 6.75 23.04 8.47
N THR A 122 7.02 24.07 7.68
CA THR A 122 6.42 24.24 6.35
C THR A 122 6.76 23.06 5.43
N LEU A 123 8.05 22.66 5.39
CA LEU A 123 8.50 21.54 4.57
C LEU A 123 7.93 20.20 5.08
N LYS A 124 7.82 20.02 6.41
CA LYS A 124 7.17 18.84 7.01
C LYS A 124 5.71 18.71 6.57
N VAL A 125 4.95 19.80 6.55
CA VAL A 125 3.56 19.82 6.07
C VAL A 125 3.48 19.52 4.58
N LEU A 126 4.31 20.18 3.76
CA LEU A 126 4.35 19.92 2.32
C LEU A 126 4.73 18.48 2.01
N ALA A 127 5.77 17.95 2.65
CA ALA A 127 6.16 16.55 2.51
C ALA A 127 5.04 15.61 2.96
N GLY A 128 4.31 15.92 4.03
CA GLY A 128 3.14 15.15 4.50
C GLY A 128 2.01 15.10 3.47
N ILE A 129 1.72 16.21 2.81
CA ILE A 129 0.73 16.28 1.72
C ILE A 129 1.15 15.34 0.56
N PHE A 130 2.42 15.38 0.15
CA PHE A 130 2.90 14.53 -0.93
C PHE A 130 3.14 13.09 -0.49
N ALA A 131 3.38 12.81 0.78
CA ALA A 131 3.37 11.47 1.38
C ALA A 131 1.98 10.83 1.25
N PHE A 132 0.93 11.57 1.60
CA PHE A 132 -0.45 11.13 1.36
C PHE A 132 -0.75 10.93 -0.12
N ALA A 133 -0.38 11.91 -0.96
CA ALA A 133 -0.60 11.85 -2.40
C ALA A 133 0.10 10.64 -3.05
N GLN A 134 1.34 10.31 -2.66
CA GLN A 134 2.02 9.11 -3.16
C GLN A 134 1.41 7.80 -2.66
N SER A 135 0.83 7.77 -1.46
CA SER A 135 0.14 6.58 -0.95
C SER A 135 -1.14 6.30 -1.73
N ILE A 136 -1.95 7.34 -1.96
CA ILE A 136 -3.27 7.19 -2.59
C ILE A 136 -3.17 6.99 -4.10
N TYR A 137 -2.16 7.57 -4.78
CA TYR A 137 -2.06 7.47 -6.23
C TYR A 137 -1.92 6.03 -6.72
N THR A 138 -1.29 5.15 -5.95
CA THR A 138 -1.13 3.74 -6.31
C THR A 138 -2.47 3.03 -6.44
N GLY A 139 -3.41 3.36 -5.56
CA GLY A 139 -4.79 2.91 -5.64
C GLY A 139 -5.53 3.49 -6.84
N PHE A 140 -5.35 4.78 -7.14
CA PHE A 140 -5.92 5.41 -8.35
C PHE A 140 -5.36 4.82 -9.63
N ALA A 141 -4.05 4.52 -9.68
CA ALA A 141 -3.42 3.89 -10.85
C ALA A 141 -4.05 2.53 -11.16
N VAL A 142 -4.39 1.75 -10.13
CA VAL A 142 -5.09 0.46 -10.26
C VAL A 142 -6.58 0.68 -10.60
N SER A 143 -7.27 1.54 -9.86
CA SER A 143 -8.72 1.73 -10.03
C SER A 143 -9.12 2.41 -11.34
N TYR A 144 -8.19 3.08 -12.01
CA TYR A 144 -8.42 3.70 -13.32
C TYR A 144 -8.52 2.67 -14.47
N VAL A 145 -8.10 1.42 -14.26
CA VAL A 145 -8.15 0.36 -15.27
C VAL A 145 -9.59 -0.18 -15.38
N SER A 146 -10.40 0.45 -16.20
CA SER A 146 -11.83 0.13 -16.36
C SER A 146 -12.11 -1.27 -16.92
N ALA A 147 -11.16 -1.83 -17.67
CA ALA A 147 -11.26 -3.18 -18.24
C ALA A 147 -11.18 -4.30 -17.19
N ILE A 148 -10.69 -4.00 -15.98
CA ILE A 148 -10.54 -4.97 -14.87
C ILE A 148 -11.46 -4.54 -13.74
N LYS A 149 -12.65 -5.11 -13.67
CA LYS A 149 -13.70 -4.65 -12.74
C LYS A 149 -13.35 -4.83 -11.26
N VAL A 150 -12.60 -5.85 -10.90
CA VAL A 150 -12.11 -6.05 -9.53
C VAL A 150 -11.17 -4.91 -9.07
N TRP A 151 -10.48 -4.26 -9.99
CA TRP A 151 -9.63 -3.10 -9.71
C TRP A 151 -10.40 -1.78 -9.76
N ASN A 152 -11.38 -1.69 -10.67
CA ASN A 152 -12.14 -0.47 -10.95
C ASN A 152 -13.19 -0.19 -9.86
N SER A 153 -12.69 0.14 -8.66
CA SER A 153 -13.50 0.47 -7.49
C SER A 153 -12.91 1.69 -6.77
N ALA A 154 -13.77 2.60 -6.34
CA ALA A 154 -13.38 3.75 -5.51
C ALA A 154 -12.84 3.34 -4.13
N ILE A 155 -13.08 2.10 -3.69
CA ILE A 155 -12.60 1.57 -2.41
C ILE A 155 -11.09 1.24 -2.49
N VAL A 156 -10.55 0.89 -3.67
CA VAL A 156 -9.14 0.49 -3.83
C VAL A 156 -8.15 1.58 -3.39
N PRO A 157 -8.30 2.87 -3.76
CA PRO A 157 -7.43 3.93 -3.23
C PRO A 157 -7.47 4.04 -1.71
N VAL A 158 -8.67 3.97 -1.11
CA VAL A 158 -8.84 4.03 0.35
C VAL A 158 -8.18 2.83 1.02
N LEU A 159 -8.42 1.63 0.50
CA LEU A 159 -7.81 0.38 0.95
C LEU A 159 -6.28 0.45 0.92
N PHE A 160 -5.72 1.02 -0.15
CA PHE A 160 -4.26 1.13 -0.31
C PHE A 160 -3.64 2.12 0.67
N VAL A 161 -4.28 3.27 0.90
CA VAL A 161 -3.82 4.25 1.90
C VAL A 161 -3.91 3.67 3.31
N THR A 162 -5.06 3.08 3.68
CA THR A 162 -5.25 2.53 5.02
C THR A 162 -4.25 1.42 5.30
N CYS A 163 -4.03 0.50 4.37
CA CYS A 163 -3.01 -0.54 4.49
C CYS A 163 -1.57 0.03 4.55
N GLY A 164 -1.28 1.11 3.82
CA GLY A 164 0.01 1.81 3.91
C GLY A 164 0.20 2.49 5.26
N LEU A 165 -0.87 3.05 5.81
CA LEU A 165 -0.84 3.70 7.12
C LEU A 165 -0.63 2.68 8.25
N THR A 166 -1.30 1.51 8.21
CA THR A 166 -1.05 0.44 9.21
C THR A 166 0.42 0.01 9.20
N GLY A 167 0.96 -0.35 8.03
CA GLY A 167 2.37 -0.76 7.92
C GLY A 167 3.35 0.36 8.30
N GLY A 168 3.04 1.62 7.99
CA GLY A 168 3.85 2.77 8.40
C GLY A 168 3.85 2.99 9.91
N LEU A 169 2.69 2.93 10.55
CA LEU A 169 2.55 3.00 12.00
C LEU A 169 3.27 1.84 12.70
N ALA A 170 3.18 0.63 12.15
CA ALA A 170 3.88 -0.55 12.66
C ALA A 170 5.42 -0.35 12.65
N ILE A 171 5.97 0.18 11.56
CA ILE A 171 7.40 0.50 11.50
C ILE A 171 7.76 1.61 12.51
N LEU A 172 6.91 2.63 12.65
CA LEU A 172 7.15 3.69 13.64
C LEU A 172 7.13 3.13 15.07
N LEU A 173 6.21 2.20 15.36
CA LEU A 173 6.17 1.49 16.65
C LEU A 173 7.49 0.73 16.88
N ALA A 174 8.00 0.02 15.86
CA ALA A 174 9.28 -0.67 15.96
C ALA A 174 10.47 0.28 16.22
N ILE A 175 10.48 1.45 15.58
CA ILE A 175 11.51 2.50 15.79
C ILE A 175 11.48 3.04 17.22
N ASN A 176 10.29 3.17 17.82
CA ASN A 176 10.11 3.74 19.15
C ASN A 176 10.11 2.68 20.28
N MET A 177 10.37 1.40 19.98
CA MET A 177 10.53 0.36 21.01
C MET A 177 11.68 0.74 21.96
N GLY A 178 11.38 0.90 23.25
CA GLY A 178 12.34 1.35 24.25
C GLY A 178 12.36 2.88 24.46
N GLY A 179 11.50 3.62 23.78
CA GLY A 179 11.27 5.04 23.98
C GLY A 179 10.23 5.34 25.07
N ASP A 180 9.60 6.50 24.96
CA ASP A 180 8.55 6.93 25.90
C ASP A 180 7.32 5.99 25.85
N HIS A 181 6.98 5.44 27.01
CA HIS A 181 5.85 4.52 27.16
C HIS A 181 4.51 5.16 26.70
N ALA A 182 4.30 6.46 26.96
CA ALA A 182 3.10 7.15 26.53
C ALA A 182 2.97 7.21 25.00
N GLN A 183 4.09 7.39 24.29
CA GLN A 183 4.09 7.37 22.82
C GLN A 183 3.82 5.96 22.27
N ILE A 184 4.38 4.92 22.89
CA ILE A 184 4.13 3.52 22.50
C ILE A 184 2.63 3.19 22.62
N VAL A 185 2.04 3.51 23.77
CA VAL A 185 0.58 3.29 24.00
C VAL A 185 -0.28 4.09 23.02
N ALA A 186 0.09 5.34 22.72
CA ALA A 186 -0.61 6.15 21.73
C ALA A 186 -0.55 5.52 20.32
N LEU A 187 0.63 5.05 19.90
CA LEU A 187 0.83 4.35 18.63
C LEU A 187 0.01 3.06 18.56
N GLU A 188 0.05 2.21 19.59
CA GLU A 188 -0.75 0.98 19.66
C GLU A 188 -2.25 1.25 19.54
N ASN A 189 -2.76 2.30 20.20
CA ASN A 189 -4.16 2.68 20.11
C ASN A 189 -4.55 3.11 18.69
N ILE A 190 -3.72 3.90 18.02
CA ILE A 190 -3.96 4.33 16.63
C ILE A 190 -3.90 3.12 15.69
N ILE A 191 -2.89 2.26 15.83
CA ILE A 191 -2.75 1.03 15.02
C ILE A 191 -4.00 0.17 15.15
N ARG A 192 -4.50 -0.03 16.36
CA ARG A 192 -5.72 -0.82 16.63
C ARG A 192 -6.93 -0.29 15.86
N VAL A 193 -7.17 1.02 15.93
CA VAL A 193 -8.30 1.65 15.21
C VAL A 193 -8.13 1.51 13.70
N VAL A 194 -6.93 1.75 13.18
CA VAL A 194 -6.66 1.68 11.73
C VAL A 194 -6.72 0.24 11.21
N LEU A 195 -6.28 -0.75 12.01
CA LEU A 195 -6.42 -2.18 11.67
C LEU A 195 -7.88 -2.63 11.59
N ILE A 196 -8.70 -2.20 12.55
CA ILE A 196 -10.14 -2.49 12.51
C ILE A 196 -10.77 -1.84 11.27
N ALA A 197 -10.43 -0.58 10.98
CA ALA A 197 -10.89 0.10 9.77
C ALA A 197 -10.44 -0.64 8.50
N LEU A 198 -9.18 -1.11 8.44
CA LEU A 198 -8.68 -1.89 7.32
C LEU A 198 -9.46 -3.19 7.12
N ALA A 199 -9.75 -3.92 8.19
CA ALA A 199 -10.55 -5.15 8.14
C ALA A 199 -11.97 -4.89 7.59
N ILE A 200 -12.61 -3.82 8.05
CA ILE A 200 -13.94 -3.39 7.56
C ILE A 200 -13.85 -3.03 6.07
N ILE A 201 -12.86 -2.23 5.67
CA ILE A 201 -12.68 -1.81 4.27
C ILE A 201 -12.45 -3.01 3.35
N ILE A 202 -11.67 -4.02 3.78
CA ILE A 202 -11.49 -5.27 3.02
C ILE A 202 -12.84 -6.00 2.87
N GLY A 203 -13.62 -6.12 3.93
CA GLY A 203 -14.94 -6.74 3.87
C GLY A 203 -15.88 -6.00 2.91
N VAL A 204 -15.96 -4.68 3.01
CA VAL A 204 -16.77 -3.82 2.13
C VAL A 204 -16.29 -3.92 0.67
N TYR A 205 -14.97 -3.95 0.45
CA TYR A 205 -14.39 -4.12 -0.88
C TYR A 205 -14.79 -5.46 -1.50
N LEU A 206 -14.66 -6.56 -0.78
CA LEU A 206 -15.05 -7.89 -1.27
C LEU A 206 -16.54 -7.97 -1.57
N TRP A 207 -17.36 -7.45 -0.64
CA TRP A 207 -18.81 -7.38 -0.81
C TRP A 207 -19.19 -6.60 -2.07
N ASN A 208 -18.77 -5.35 -2.17
CA ASN A 208 -19.08 -4.49 -3.32
C ASN A 208 -18.59 -5.10 -4.64
N THR A 209 -17.40 -5.69 -4.65
CA THR A 209 -16.79 -6.28 -5.84
C THR A 209 -17.56 -7.52 -6.31
N THR A 210 -18.08 -8.34 -5.39
CA THR A 210 -18.85 -9.55 -5.71
C THR A 210 -20.09 -9.24 -6.56
N TYR A 211 -20.71 -8.08 -6.34
CA TYR A 211 -21.94 -7.68 -7.03
C TYR A 211 -21.72 -6.70 -8.21
N SER A 212 -20.47 -6.33 -8.50
CA SER A 212 -20.19 -5.31 -9.53
C SER A 212 -20.26 -5.85 -10.96
N SER A 213 -19.87 -7.10 -11.20
CA SER A 213 -19.96 -7.81 -12.49
C SER A 213 -19.64 -9.30 -12.32
N THR A 214 -19.98 -10.12 -13.33
CA THR A 214 -19.65 -11.56 -13.35
C THR A 214 -18.14 -11.81 -13.26
N ALA A 215 -17.33 -11.09 -14.03
CA ALA A 215 -15.88 -11.19 -14.00
C ALA A 215 -15.29 -10.80 -12.64
N ALA A 216 -15.84 -9.79 -11.96
CA ALA A 216 -15.42 -9.38 -10.63
C ALA A 216 -15.85 -10.41 -9.56
N SER A 217 -17.07 -10.97 -9.67
CA SER A 217 -17.52 -12.07 -8.82
C SER A 217 -16.59 -13.28 -8.92
N ASP A 218 -16.20 -13.67 -10.13
CA ASP A 218 -15.27 -14.78 -10.35
C ASP A 218 -13.86 -14.48 -9.81
N ALA A 219 -13.41 -13.23 -9.90
CA ALA A 219 -12.16 -12.79 -9.28
C ALA A 219 -12.22 -12.92 -7.74
N VAL A 220 -13.33 -12.53 -7.10
CA VAL A 220 -13.53 -12.69 -5.65
C VAL A 220 -13.62 -14.17 -5.26
N LYS A 221 -14.39 -15.00 -5.98
CA LYS A 221 -14.44 -16.45 -5.74
C LYS A 221 -13.05 -17.07 -5.81
N ARG A 222 -12.24 -16.66 -6.79
CA ARG A 222 -10.88 -17.13 -6.95
C ARG A 222 -9.96 -16.67 -5.80
N LEU A 223 -10.20 -15.47 -5.27
CA LEU A 223 -9.47 -14.91 -4.15
C LEU A 223 -9.81 -15.61 -2.82
N VAL A 224 -11.10 -15.88 -2.58
CA VAL A 224 -11.57 -16.40 -1.28
C VAL A 224 -11.59 -17.94 -1.23
N GLY A 225 -11.94 -18.62 -2.33
CA GLY A 225 -12.11 -20.08 -2.36
C GLY A 225 -11.34 -20.78 -3.48
N GLY A 226 -10.59 -20.04 -4.32
CA GLY A 226 -9.89 -20.61 -5.48
C GLY A 226 -8.37 -20.61 -5.32
N SER A 227 -7.67 -20.47 -6.44
CA SER A 227 -6.19 -20.56 -6.51
C SER A 227 -5.43 -19.50 -5.70
N LEU A 228 -6.07 -18.38 -5.36
CA LEU A 228 -5.50 -17.30 -4.56
C LEU A 228 -5.89 -17.37 -3.07
N ALA A 229 -6.71 -18.35 -2.68
CA ALA A 229 -7.19 -18.49 -1.30
C ALA A 229 -6.05 -18.58 -0.26
N PRO A 230 -4.95 -19.33 -0.47
CA PRO A 230 -3.83 -19.32 0.47
C PRO A 230 -3.20 -17.94 0.65
N LEU A 231 -3.02 -17.20 -0.44
CA LEU A 231 -2.49 -15.82 -0.38
C LEU A 231 -3.43 -14.89 0.41
N PHE A 232 -4.74 -15.04 0.22
CA PHE A 232 -5.73 -14.22 0.92
C PHE A 232 -5.86 -14.61 2.39
N TRP A 233 -6.13 -15.88 2.70
CA TRP A 233 -6.40 -16.30 4.08
C TRP A 233 -5.16 -16.30 4.96
N ILE A 234 -4.02 -16.78 4.46
CA ILE A 234 -2.77 -16.81 5.22
C ILE A 234 -2.07 -15.45 5.15
N GLY A 235 -1.87 -14.93 3.94
CA GLY A 235 -1.14 -13.68 3.76
C GLY A 235 -1.91 -12.47 4.28
N VAL A 236 -3.11 -12.22 3.75
CA VAL A 236 -3.86 -10.99 4.07
C VAL A 236 -4.60 -11.12 5.40
N PHE A 237 -5.38 -12.18 5.59
CA PHE A 237 -6.23 -12.29 6.76
C PHE A 237 -5.43 -12.67 8.02
N LEU A 238 -4.69 -13.77 7.99
CA LEU A 238 -3.96 -14.23 9.18
C LEU A 238 -2.85 -13.25 9.56
N PHE A 239 -1.90 -12.97 8.65
CA PHE A 239 -0.77 -12.10 8.96
C PHE A 239 -1.15 -10.61 8.95
N GLY A 240 -2.00 -10.15 8.04
CA GLY A 240 -2.31 -8.73 7.92
C GLY A 240 -3.37 -8.22 8.88
N ILE A 241 -4.21 -9.10 9.46
CA ILE A 241 -5.35 -8.70 10.30
C ILE A 241 -5.37 -9.49 11.61
N ALA A 242 -5.48 -10.83 11.55
CA ALA A 242 -5.78 -11.62 12.75
C ALA A 242 -4.65 -11.57 13.78
N VAL A 243 -3.40 -11.83 13.39
CA VAL A 243 -2.24 -11.82 14.29
C VAL A 243 -2.04 -10.43 14.92
N PRO A 244 -1.98 -9.30 14.14
CA PRO A 244 -1.82 -7.98 14.74
C PRO A 244 -2.98 -7.59 15.66
N ILE A 245 -4.23 -7.91 15.30
CA ILE A 245 -5.40 -7.61 16.16
C ILE A 245 -5.35 -8.42 17.45
N VAL A 246 -5.05 -9.71 17.39
CA VAL A 246 -4.96 -10.56 18.60
C VAL A 246 -3.86 -10.03 19.53
N ILE A 247 -2.68 -9.73 18.99
CA ILE A 247 -1.59 -9.15 19.79
C ILE A 247 -2.03 -7.80 20.38
N SER A 248 -2.62 -6.92 19.58
CA SER A 248 -3.08 -5.60 20.04
C SER A 248 -4.16 -5.68 21.13
N ILE A 249 -5.05 -6.68 21.08
CA ILE A 249 -6.05 -6.91 22.12
C ILE A 249 -5.40 -7.47 23.39
N THR A 250 -4.51 -8.46 23.23
CA THR A 250 -3.82 -9.06 24.39
C THR A 250 -2.97 -8.05 25.14
N THR A 251 -2.22 -7.20 24.42
CA THR A 251 -1.41 -6.14 25.05
C THR A 251 -2.27 -5.09 25.74
N TYR A 252 -3.44 -4.76 25.17
CA TYR A 252 -4.38 -3.83 25.78
C TYR A 252 -4.87 -4.30 27.16
N PHE A 253 -5.23 -5.58 27.30
CA PHE A 253 -5.71 -6.14 28.57
C PHE A 253 -4.60 -6.50 29.54
N ALA A 254 -3.40 -6.81 29.05
CA ALA A 254 -2.25 -7.09 29.89
C ALA A 254 -1.60 -5.83 30.49
N GLY A 255 -1.85 -4.65 29.90
CA GLY A 255 -1.26 -3.37 30.33
C GLY A 255 0.21 -3.19 29.91
N GLU A 256 0.90 -4.24 29.51
CA GLU A 256 2.29 -4.20 29.00
C GLU A 256 2.45 -5.12 27.80
N ALA A 257 3.17 -4.63 26.78
CA ALA A 257 3.52 -5.41 25.61
C ALA A 257 4.99 -5.86 25.70
N SER A 258 5.24 -7.16 25.62
CA SER A 258 6.62 -7.62 25.43
C SER A 258 7.14 -7.21 24.06
N SER A 259 8.41 -6.79 23.99
CA SER A 259 9.05 -6.39 22.72
C SER A 259 8.94 -7.48 21.64
N GLY A 260 8.96 -8.76 22.03
CA GLY A 260 8.79 -9.88 21.10
C GLY A 260 7.40 -9.94 20.45
N LEU A 261 6.34 -9.66 21.19
CA LEU A 261 4.98 -9.59 20.66
C LEU A 261 4.82 -8.40 19.70
N LEU A 262 5.36 -7.24 20.06
CA LEU A 262 5.33 -6.06 19.20
C LEU A 262 6.07 -6.30 17.88
N ILE A 263 7.27 -6.88 17.92
CA ILE A 263 8.02 -7.24 16.69
C ILE A 263 7.22 -8.22 15.84
N THR A 264 6.58 -9.22 16.47
CA THR A 264 5.76 -10.19 15.75
C THR A 264 4.58 -9.52 15.05
N ALA A 265 3.90 -8.57 15.70
CA ALA A 265 2.82 -7.79 15.11
C ALA A 265 3.32 -6.96 13.91
N VAL A 266 4.43 -6.24 14.07
CA VAL A 266 5.04 -5.42 13.01
C VAL A 266 5.40 -6.25 11.78
N VAL A 267 6.11 -7.36 11.98
CA VAL A 267 6.51 -8.25 10.87
C VAL A 267 5.29 -8.84 10.19
N SER A 268 4.29 -9.23 10.97
CA SER A 268 3.03 -9.77 10.48
C SER A 268 2.28 -8.74 9.60
N GLU A 269 2.16 -7.49 10.03
CA GLU A 269 1.53 -6.42 9.25
C GLU A 269 2.27 -6.12 7.94
N ILE A 270 3.60 -6.13 7.95
CA ILE A 270 4.40 -5.93 6.74
C ILE A 270 4.14 -7.05 5.72
N ILE A 271 4.14 -8.31 6.19
CA ILE A 271 3.82 -9.47 5.35
C ILE A 271 2.38 -9.36 4.80
N GLY A 272 1.43 -9.03 5.68
CA GLY A 272 0.02 -8.87 5.32
C GLY A 272 -0.23 -7.76 4.32
N GLY A 273 0.40 -6.62 4.51
CA GLY A 273 0.31 -5.48 3.60
C GLY A 273 0.86 -5.77 2.22
N LEU A 274 1.99 -6.48 2.13
CA LEU A 274 2.55 -6.95 0.87
C LEU A 274 1.63 -7.98 0.21
N ALA A 275 1.15 -8.95 0.97
CA ALA A 275 0.22 -9.97 0.49
C ALA A 275 -1.06 -9.35 -0.09
N LEU A 276 -1.60 -8.31 0.54
CA LEU A 276 -2.77 -7.58 0.04
C LEU A 276 -2.53 -6.96 -1.34
N ARG A 277 -1.36 -6.35 -1.58
CA ARG A 277 -1.00 -5.80 -2.90
C ARG A 277 -0.96 -6.90 -3.96
N PHE A 278 -0.30 -8.02 -3.66
CA PHE A 278 -0.26 -9.17 -4.56
C PHE A 278 -1.66 -9.78 -4.78
N ALA A 279 -2.47 -9.91 -3.73
CA ALA A 279 -3.80 -10.47 -3.82
C ALA A 279 -4.69 -9.68 -4.77
N ILE A 280 -4.75 -8.35 -4.63
CA ILE A 280 -5.55 -7.47 -5.49
C ILE A 280 -5.03 -7.49 -6.93
N LEU A 281 -3.71 -7.39 -7.14
CA LEU A 281 -3.16 -7.39 -8.49
C LEU A 281 -3.35 -8.75 -9.17
N LYS A 282 -3.12 -9.87 -8.48
CA LYS A 282 -3.32 -11.22 -9.02
C LYS A 282 -4.80 -11.59 -9.25
N ALA A 283 -5.71 -10.97 -8.52
CA ALA A 283 -7.14 -11.16 -8.74
C ALA A 283 -7.65 -10.49 -10.04
N GLY A 284 -6.86 -9.62 -10.67
CA GLY A 284 -7.23 -8.92 -11.89
C GLY A 284 -7.64 -9.86 -13.03
N MET A 285 -8.87 -9.68 -13.52
CA MET A 285 -9.42 -10.38 -14.69
C MET A 285 -10.03 -9.38 -15.66
N TYR A 286 -9.66 -9.49 -16.93
CA TYR A 286 -10.30 -8.70 -18.01
C TYR A 286 -11.74 -9.15 -18.20
N THR A 287 -12.65 -8.19 -18.34
CA THR A 287 -14.04 -8.47 -18.71
C THR A 287 -14.12 -9.02 -20.13
N PRO A 288 -14.95 -10.05 -20.40
CA PRO A 288 -15.18 -10.51 -21.75
C PRO A 288 -15.71 -9.39 -22.65
N LEU A 289 -15.38 -9.43 -23.93
CA LEU A 289 -15.87 -8.46 -24.92
C LEU A 289 -17.33 -8.70 -25.29
N LEU A 290 -17.78 -9.96 -25.27
CA LEU A 290 -19.16 -10.37 -25.51
C LEU A 290 -19.75 -10.86 -24.18
N PRO A 291 -21.03 -10.50 -23.87
CA PRO A 291 -21.69 -11.07 -22.71
C PRO A 291 -21.78 -12.59 -22.89
N ALA A 292 -21.45 -13.34 -21.83
CA ALA A 292 -21.82 -14.75 -21.79
C ALA A 292 -23.34 -14.84 -21.63
N GLU A 293 -24.00 -15.59 -22.48
CA GLU A 293 -25.41 -15.95 -22.35
C GLU A 293 -25.67 -16.73 -21.07
#